data_969cf48809ae843c53ab54080bbdfaa0
#
_entry.id   969cf48809ae843c53ab54080bbdfaa0
#
_cell.length_a   1.000
_cell.length_b   1.000
_cell.length_c   1.000
_cell.angle_alpha   90.00
_cell.angle_beta   90.00
_cell.angle_gamma   90.00
#
_symmetry.space_group_name_H-M   'P 1'
#
loop_
_entity.id
_entity.type
_entity.pdbx_description
1 polymer ?
#
loop_
_entity_poly.entity_id
_entity_poly.type
_entity_poly.pdbx_seq_one_letter_code
_entity_poly.pdbx_strand_id
1 'polypeptide(L)'
;LQRKTLDLINKSSRIIEGIFDGQSIVSKDNKKYPVLENYASKSKLVVGDILKLKIEKDGTFVFKQIGPVERKKAVGQLIEDIHGYKVRAKGKLYQVLSAAVSYYKCRPGDKVTIIIPKKGQACFGAIDNVIRKS
;
A
#
# COMPACT_ATOMS: atom_id res chain seq x y z
N LEU A 1 -33.46 21.37 -7.81
CA LEU A 1 -32.56 22.45 -7.40
C LEU A 1 -31.63 22.04 -6.29
N GLN A 2 -32.22 21.55 -5.23
CA GLN A 2 -31.39 21.04 -4.15
C GLN A 2 -30.54 19.89 -4.62
N ARG A 3 -31.11 19.05 -5.43
CA ARG A 3 -30.40 17.96 -6.00
C ARG A 3 -29.24 18.45 -6.84
N LYS A 4 -29.46 19.52 -7.57
CA LYS A 4 -28.40 20.11 -8.36
C LYS A 4 -27.28 20.63 -7.49
N THR A 5 -27.64 21.26 -6.39
CA THR A 5 -26.66 21.74 -5.44
C THR A 5 -25.86 20.58 -4.86
N LEU A 6 -26.55 19.50 -4.50
CA LEU A 6 -25.90 18.31 -3.99
C LEU A 6 -24.97 17.70 -5.03
N ASP A 7 -25.42 17.68 -6.29
CA ASP A 7 -24.58 17.16 -7.36
C ASP A 7 -23.31 17.98 -7.52
N LEU A 8 -23.42 19.28 -7.40
CA LEU A 8 -22.25 20.15 -7.47
C LEU A 8 -21.31 19.89 -6.33
N ILE A 9 -21.86 19.72 -5.14
CA ILE A 9 -21.04 19.40 -3.96
C ILE A 9 -20.38 18.04 -4.14
N ASN A 10 -21.12 17.07 -4.62
CA ASN A 10 -20.58 15.73 -4.84
C ASN A 10 -19.54 15.71 -5.93
N LYS A 11 -19.70 16.57 -6.93
CA LYS A 11 -18.70 16.70 -7.97
C LYS A 11 -17.46 17.40 -7.47
N SER A 12 -17.59 18.17 -6.40
CA SER A 12 -16.44 18.84 -5.79
C SER A 12 -15.53 17.86 -5.12
N SER A 13 -16.08 16.76 -4.61
CA SER A 13 -15.27 15.71 -3.98
C SER A 13 -16.03 14.40 -4.08
N ARG A 14 -15.26 13.32 -4.16
CA ARG A 14 -15.83 11.97 -4.22
C ARG A 14 -15.15 11.14 -3.17
N ILE A 15 -15.91 10.21 -2.59
CA ILE A 15 -15.37 9.31 -1.58
C ILE A 15 -15.55 7.89 -2.08
N ILE A 16 -14.47 7.15 -2.08
CA ILE A 16 -14.42 5.78 -2.55
C ILE A 16 -13.79 4.93 -1.47
N GLU A 17 -14.41 3.78 -1.17
CA GLU A 17 -13.82 2.83 -0.27
C GLU A 17 -13.48 1.57 -1.03
N GLY A 18 -12.40 0.92 -0.64
CA GLY A 18 -11.99 -0.30 -1.30
C GLY A 18 -10.87 -0.99 -0.57
N ILE A 19 -10.41 -2.06 -1.16
CA ILE A 19 -9.41 -2.93 -0.56
C ILE A 19 -8.09 -2.71 -1.27
N PHE A 20 -7.03 -2.56 -0.48
CA PHE A 20 -5.68 -2.38 -1.02
C PHE A 20 -5.17 -3.71 -1.58
N ASP A 21 -4.72 -3.70 -2.83
CA ASP A 21 -4.22 -4.90 -3.49
C ASP A 21 -2.69 -4.95 -3.58
N GLY A 22 -2.02 -3.98 -2.97
CA GLY A 22 -0.57 -3.83 -3.03
C GLY A 22 -0.15 -2.59 -3.80
N GLN A 23 -0.98 -2.09 -4.68
CA GLN A 23 -0.69 -0.92 -5.51
C GLN A 23 -1.87 0.02 -5.64
N SER A 24 -3.08 -0.49 -5.50
CA SER A 24 -4.30 0.26 -5.77
C SER A 24 -5.38 -0.05 -4.76
N ILE A 25 -6.38 0.82 -4.71
CA ILE A 25 -7.63 0.54 -4.02
C ILE A 25 -8.56 -0.08 -5.05
N VAL A 26 -9.10 -1.26 -4.73
CA VAL A 26 -10.08 -1.93 -5.59
C VAL A 26 -11.44 -1.71 -4.96
N SER A 27 -12.31 -0.98 -5.64
CA SER A 27 -13.64 -0.67 -5.15
C SER A 27 -14.60 -1.83 -5.43
N LYS A 28 -15.82 -1.71 -4.89
CA LYS A 28 -16.84 -2.77 -5.06
C LYS A 28 -17.19 -3.04 -6.51
N ASP A 29 -17.10 -2.02 -7.36
CA ASP A 29 -17.41 -2.16 -8.78
C ASP A 29 -16.17 -2.53 -9.59
N ASN A 30 -15.14 -3.01 -8.93
CA ASN A 30 -13.88 -3.48 -9.54
C ASN A 30 -13.08 -2.38 -10.24
N LYS A 31 -13.36 -1.14 -9.93
CA LYS A 31 -12.51 -0.05 -10.40
C LYS A 31 -11.29 0.04 -9.52
N LYS A 32 -10.17 0.35 -10.14
CA LYS A 32 -8.90 0.48 -9.42
C LYS A 32 -8.45 1.92 -9.40
N TYR A 33 -8.03 2.38 -8.24
CA TYR A 33 -7.50 3.72 -8.04
C TYR A 33 -6.09 3.58 -7.49
N PRO A 34 -5.09 4.10 -8.19
CA PRO A 34 -3.70 3.92 -7.75
C PRO A 34 -3.47 4.61 -6.41
N VAL A 35 -2.73 3.93 -5.54
CA VAL A 35 -2.32 4.50 -4.27
C VAL A 35 -0.91 5.01 -4.44
N LEU A 36 -0.66 6.24 -4.01
CA LEU A 36 0.67 6.82 -4.09
C LEU A 36 1.64 5.98 -3.27
N GLU A 37 2.77 5.63 -3.88
CA GLU A 37 3.75 4.78 -3.21
C GLU A 37 4.25 5.38 -1.91
N ASN A 38 4.43 6.69 -1.87
CA ASN A 38 4.89 7.34 -0.66
C ASN A 38 3.91 7.17 0.49
N TYR A 39 2.61 7.30 0.19
CA TYR A 39 1.59 7.07 1.22
C TYR A 39 1.60 5.63 1.69
N ALA A 40 1.61 4.69 0.75
CA ALA A 40 1.58 3.26 1.08
C ALA A 40 2.80 2.87 1.92
N SER A 41 3.97 3.41 1.58
CA SER A 41 5.20 3.11 2.30
C SER A 41 5.19 3.66 3.71
N LYS A 42 4.83 4.92 3.86
CA LYS A 42 4.81 5.56 5.18
C LYS A 42 3.76 4.96 6.09
N SER A 43 2.61 4.61 5.52
CA SER A 43 1.51 4.04 6.28
C SER A 43 1.65 2.53 6.46
N LYS A 44 2.67 1.93 5.85
CA LYS A 44 2.92 0.50 5.92
C LYS A 44 1.68 -0.31 5.58
N LEU A 45 1.06 0.06 4.44
CA LEU A 45 -0.16 -0.61 4.00
C LEU A 45 0.11 -2.06 3.62
N VAL A 46 -0.81 -2.91 3.97
CA VAL A 46 -0.74 -4.34 3.74
C VAL A 46 -1.91 -4.74 2.85
N VAL A 47 -1.67 -5.68 1.96
CA VAL A 47 -2.73 -6.19 1.08
C VAL A 47 -3.92 -6.63 1.92
N GLY A 48 -5.10 -6.17 1.55
CA GLY A 48 -6.32 -6.45 2.29
C GLY A 48 -6.77 -5.29 3.17
N ASP A 49 -5.90 -4.32 3.44
CA ASP A 49 -6.30 -3.14 4.21
C ASP A 49 -7.45 -2.42 3.52
N ILE A 50 -8.38 -1.92 4.29
CA ILE A 50 -9.49 -1.15 3.76
C ILE A 50 -9.13 0.32 3.81
N LEU A 51 -9.21 0.96 2.66
CA LEU A 51 -8.83 2.35 2.49
C LEU A 51 -10.01 3.18 2.03
N LYS A 52 -9.99 4.43 2.41
CA LYS A 52 -10.90 5.44 1.95
C LYS A 52 -10.12 6.44 1.12
N LEU A 53 -10.61 6.69 -0.08
CA LEU A 53 -10.01 7.66 -0.99
C LEU A 53 -10.99 8.81 -1.15
N LYS A 54 -10.53 10.00 -0.84
CA LYS A 54 -11.28 11.21 -1.15
C LYS A 54 -10.62 11.88 -2.34
N ILE A 55 -11.40 12.07 -3.41
CA ILE A 55 -10.93 12.77 -4.58
C ILE A 55 -11.42 14.20 -4.46
N GLU A 56 -10.49 15.11 -4.28
CA GLU A 56 -10.82 16.52 -4.09
C GLU A 56 -11.32 17.14 -5.40
N LYS A 57 -11.89 18.31 -5.27
CA LYS A 57 -12.38 19.09 -6.38
C LYS A 57 -11.34 19.30 -7.47
N ASP A 58 -10.11 19.50 -7.08
CA ASP A 58 -9.01 19.72 -8.02
C ASP A 58 -8.32 18.45 -8.49
N GLY A 59 -8.89 17.29 -8.15
CA GLY A 59 -8.34 16.00 -8.53
C GLY A 59 -7.34 15.41 -7.56
N THR A 60 -7.04 16.11 -6.47
CA THR A 60 -6.10 15.61 -5.47
C THR A 60 -6.66 14.40 -4.75
N PHE A 61 -5.84 13.37 -4.57
CA PHE A 61 -6.21 12.15 -3.84
C PHE A 61 -5.78 12.28 -2.38
N VAL A 62 -6.72 12.05 -1.48
CA VAL A 62 -6.44 12.00 -0.04
C VAL A 62 -6.82 10.60 0.45
N PHE A 63 -5.87 9.90 1.03
CA PHE A 63 -6.08 8.51 1.47
C PHE A 63 -6.20 8.44 2.98
N LYS A 64 -7.02 7.50 3.44
CA LYS A 64 -7.16 7.20 4.87
C LYS A 64 -7.33 5.70 5.04
N GLN A 65 -6.56 5.13 5.96
CA GLN A 65 -6.70 3.72 6.31
C GLN A 65 -7.81 3.59 7.35
N ILE A 66 -8.85 2.85 7.02
CA ILE A 66 -10.01 2.74 7.90
C ILE A 66 -10.25 1.34 8.45
N GLY A 67 -9.61 0.33 7.85
CA GLY A 67 -9.78 -1.04 8.31
C GLY A 67 -8.53 -1.85 8.09
N PRO A 68 -7.50 -1.71 8.96
CA PRO A 68 -6.31 -2.53 8.80
C PRO A 68 -6.63 -4.00 9.05
N VAL A 69 -6.11 -4.88 8.19
CA VAL A 69 -6.22 -6.32 8.42
C VAL A 69 -5.20 -6.75 9.47
N GLU A 70 -5.47 -7.90 10.10
CA GLU A 70 -4.47 -8.49 10.96
C GLU A 70 -3.23 -8.81 10.16
N ARG A 71 -2.09 -8.54 10.74
CA ARG A 71 -0.81 -8.65 10.06
C ARG A 71 0.22 -9.29 10.94
N LYS A 72 1.28 -9.79 10.30
CA LYS A 72 2.42 -10.38 10.99
C LYS A 72 3.69 -9.87 10.35
N LYS A 73 4.79 -10.00 11.06
CA LYS A 73 6.09 -9.59 10.56
C LYS A 73 6.89 -10.80 10.13
N ALA A 74 7.71 -10.60 9.14
CA ALA A 74 8.65 -11.61 8.67
C ALA A 74 9.98 -10.93 8.37
N VAL A 75 11.08 -11.65 8.56
CA VAL A 75 12.40 -11.15 8.25
C VAL A 75 12.87 -11.82 6.98
N GLY A 76 13.40 -11.04 6.06
CA GLY A 76 13.88 -11.57 4.80
C GLY A 76 15.04 -10.74 4.28
N GLN A 77 15.44 -11.06 3.07
CA GLN A 77 16.56 -10.39 2.41
C GLN A 77 16.03 -9.64 1.21
N LEU A 78 16.44 -8.37 1.11
CA LEU A 78 16.08 -7.55 -0.04
C LEU A 78 16.88 -8.00 -1.24
N ILE A 79 16.18 -8.22 -2.35
CA ILE A 79 16.81 -8.54 -3.64
C ILE A 79 16.24 -7.61 -4.69
N GLU A 80 16.98 -7.49 -5.78
CA GLU A 80 16.54 -6.68 -6.91
C GLU A 80 16.68 -7.51 -8.18
N ASP A 81 15.66 -7.47 -9.03
CA ASP A 81 15.72 -8.10 -10.34
C ASP A 81 15.20 -7.11 -11.38
N ILE A 82 15.03 -7.58 -12.62
CA ILE A 82 14.61 -6.69 -13.70
C ILE A 82 13.21 -6.12 -13.51
N HIS A 83 12.43 -6.70 -12.60
CA HIS A 83 11.05 -6.26 -12.32
C HIS A 83 10.96 -5.41 -11.06
N GLY A 84 12.08 -5.13 -10.41
CA GLY A 84 12.09 -4.27 -9.23
C GLY A 84 12.58 -4.97 -7.98
N TYR A 85 12.16 -4.44 -6.84
CA TYR A 85 12.62 -4.94 -5.54
C TYR A 85 11.68 -5.99 -4.98
N LYS A 86 12.26 -7.00 -4.36
CA LYS A 86 11.51 -8.06 -3.67
C LYS A 86 12.22 -8.40 -2.38
N VAL A 87 11.49 -9.02 -1.47
CA VAL A 87 12.06 -9.55 -0.24
C VAL A 87 11.80 -11.05 -0.23
N ARG A 88 12.89 -11.81 -0.03
CA ARG A 88 12.78 -13.26 0.11
C ARG A 88 12.68 -13.57 1.60
N ALA A 89 11.53 -14.06 2.01
CA ALA A 89 11.26 -14.41 3.39
C ALA A 89 10.57 -15.75 3.45
N LYS A 90 11.07 -16.64 4.29
CA LYS A 90 10.47 -17.98 4.51
C LYS A 90 10.22 -18.72 3.20
N GLY A 91 11.20 -18.65 2.28
CA GLY A 91 11.10 -19.36 1.01
C GLY A 91 10.14 -18.78 0.01
N LYS A 92 9.64 -17.58 0.26
CA LYS A 92 8.69 -16.92 -0.62
C LYS A 92 9.20 -15.53 -0.98
N LEU A 93 8.82 -15.06 -2.16
CA LEU A 93 9.18 -13.72 -2.61
C LEU A 93 7.98 -12.80 -2.47
N TYR A 94 8.21 -11.65 -1.85
CA TYR A 94 7.21 -10.60 -1.69
C TYR A 94 7.67 -9.38 -2.44
N GLN A 95 6.80 -8.80 -3.26
CA GLN A 95 7.09 -7.53 -3.91
C GLN A 95 7.02 -6.43 -2.87
N VAL A 96 7.93 -5.48 -2.96
CA VAL A 96 7.93 -4.32 -2.07
C VAL A 96 8.01 -3.06 -2.92
N LEU A 97 7.50 -1.97 -2.38
CA LEU A 97 7.48 -0.71 -3.11
C LEU A 97 8.88 -0.08 -3.14
N SER A 98 9.25 0.43 -4.30
CA SER A 98 10.55 1.10 -4.43
C SER A 98 10.61 2.34 -3.54
N ALA A 99 9.48 3.00 -3.32
CA ALA A 99 9.43 4.14 -2.41
C ALA A 99 9.82 3.75 -0.98
N ALA A 100 9.43 2.54 -0.54
CA ALA A 100 9.80 2.06 0.78
C ALA A 100 11.30 1.74 0.84
N VAL A 101 11.83 1.16 -0.23
CA VAL A 101 13.26 0.88 -0.30
C VAL A 101 14.06 2.17 -0.16
N SER A 102 13.63 3.21 -0.86
CA SER A 102 14.30 4.52 -0.77
C SER A 102 14.12 5.17 0.60
N TYR A 103 12.91 5.11 1.13
CA TYR A 103 12.60 5.75 2.41
C TYR A 103 13.44 5.17 3.54
N TYR A 104 13.58 3.86 3.58
CA TYR A 104 14.36 3.19 4.63
C TYR A 104 15.82 3.00 4.24
N LYS A 105 16.20 3.48 3.06
CA LYS A 105 17.58 3.41 2.55
C LYS A 105 18.11 1.98 2.54
N CYS A 106 17.27 1.07 2.07
CA CYS A 106 17.63 -0.32 1.93
C CYS A 106 18.48 -0.55 0.69
N ARG A 107 19.33 -1.56 0.75
CA ARG A 107 20.14 -1.99 -0.41
C ARG A 107 19.91 -3.48 -0.62
N PRO A 108 20.04 -3.95 -1.87
CA PRO A 108 19.97 -5.40 -2.11
C PRO A 108 21.00 -6.12 -1.23
N GLY A 109 20.55 -7.21 -0.61
CA GLY A 109 21.35 -7.95 0.34
C GLY A 109 21.07 -7.63 1.78
N ASP A 110 20.46 -6.49 2.06
CA ASP A 110 20.12 -6.10 3.43
C ASP A 110 19.02 -7.01 4.00
N LYS A 111 19.11 -7.27 5.29
CA LYS A 111 18.00 -7.91 6.00
C LYS A 111 16.96 -6.85 6.31
N VAL A 112 15.73 -7.16 6.02
CA VAL A 112 14.62 -6.25 6.28
C VAL A 112 13.49 -7.00 6.97
N THR A 113 12.73 -6.26 7.77
CA THR A 113 11.48 -6.77 8.33
C THR A 113 10.36 -6.27 7.45
N ILE A 114 9.48 -7.18 7.07
CA ILE A 114 8.31 -6.82 6.29
C ILE A 114 7.05 -7.16 7.07
N ILE A 115 5.97 -6.47 6.75
CA ILE A 115 4.65 -6.71 7.31
C ILE A 115 3.80 -7.32 6.21
N ILE A 116 3.16 -8.43 6.52
CA ILE A 116 2.30 -9.14 5.57
C ILE A 116 0.98 -9.47 6.26
N PRO A 117 -0.09 -9.73 5.50
CA PRO A 117 -1.35 -10.14 6.13
C PRO A 117 -1.15 -11.44 6.90
N LYS A 118 -1.79 -11.55 8.03
CA LYS A 118 -1.70 -12.76 8.86
C LYS A 118 -2.30 -13.96 8.15
N LYS A 119 -3.37 -13.73 7.37
CA LYS A 119 -4.07 -14.78 6.65
C LYS A 119 -3.98 -14.53 5.16
N GLY A 120 -4.09 -15.61 4.39
CA GLY A 120 -4.07 -15.54 2.93
C GLY A 120 -2.66 -15.59 2.37
N GLN A 121 -2.61 -15.54 1.05
CA GLN A 121 -1.33 -15.58 0.34
C GLN A 121 -1.12 -14.26 -0.37
N ALA A 122 -0.38 -13.38 0.28
CA ALA A 122 -0.07 -12.09 -0.31
C ALA A 122 1.20 -12.19 -1.15
N CYS A 123 1.23 -11.43 -2.23
CA CYS A 123 2.41 -11.30 -3.07
C CYS A 123 3.21 -10.04 -2.71
N PHE A 124 2.65 -9.18 -1.89
CA PHE A 124 3.26 -7.91 -1.51
C PHE A 124 3.52 -7.88 -0.03
N GLY A 125 4.62 -7.25 0.35
CA GLY A 125 4.94 -6.96 1.74
C GLY A 125 5.26 -5.50 1.91
N ALA A 126 4.98 -4.97 3.09
CA ALA A 126 5.32 -3.59 3.43
C ALA A 126 6.62 -3.61 4.24
N ILE A 127 7.60 -2.82 3.83
CA ILE A 127 8.85 -2.75 4.58
C ILE A 127 8.59 -2.04 5.90
N ASP A 128 8.95 -2.68 7.00
CA ASP A 128 8.81 -2.10 8.33
C ASP A 128 10.10 -1.41 8.76
N ASN A 129 11.22 -2.10 8.62
CA ASN A 129 12.51 -1.47 8.87
C ASN A 129 13.62 -2.31 8.27
N VAL A 130 14.82 -1.76 8.33
CA VAL A 130 16.04 -2.44 7.90
C VAL A 130 16.79 -2.88 9.13
N ILE A 131 17.23 -4.13 9.14
CA ILE A 131 18.05 -4.65 10.23
C ILE A 131 19.50 -4.40 9.86
N ARG A 132 20.16 -3.53 10.60
CA ARG A 132 21.54 -3.20 10.35
C ARG A 132 22.42 -3.76 11.44
N LYS A 133 23.58 -4.24 11.04
CA LYS A 133 24.58 -4.64 12.00
C LYS A 133 25.23 -3.39 12.56
N SER A 134 25.34 -3.36 13.84
CA SER A 134 26.03 -2.25 14.52
C SER A 134 27.54 -2.34 14.35
#